data_e21387f65112aa280cf624f876741ff1
#
_entry.id   e21387f65112aa280cf624f876741ff1
#
_cell.length_a   1.000
_cell.length_b   1.000
_cell.length_c   1.000
_cell.angle_alpha   90.00
_cell.angle_beta   90.00
_cell.angle_gamma   90.00
#
_symmetry.space_group_name_H-M   'P 1'
#
loop_
_entity.id
_entity.type
_entity.pdbx_description
1 polymer ?
#
loop_
_entity_poly.entity_id
_entity_poly.type
_entity_poly.pdbx_seq_one_letter_code
_entity_poly.pdbx_strand_id
1 'polypeptide(L)'
;PGHEAFTAMRARGTKVTDVAVLVVAADDGCRPQTIEAISHARAAKVPIVVAINKIDKEGASPERVKQELSEKDLIAEDWGGDIVMVPVSAIKKQNIDKLLEMILLVSEVEDLQANPDRAAKGTVIEAHLDKAKGPVATLLVQNGTLKSGDVLAAGSVLGKIRAMVDEHGNRIKEAGPSFPVEALGFSEVPTAGDEFEVYPDEKTARAIVGDRATDARATKLAQQMASRRVSLSSLSSQANDGELKELNLILK
;
A
#
# COMPACT_ATOMS: atom_id res chain seq x y z
N PRO A 1 -6.37 -8.52 -6.85
CA PRO A 1 -6.73 -7.90 -5.56
C PRO A 1 -8.02 -7.08 -5.60
N GLY A 2 -8.95 -7.36 -6.50
CA GLY A 2 -10.28 -6.74 -6.56
C GLY A 2 -11.29 -7.26 -5.53
N HIS A 3 -10.91 -8.17 -4.65
CA HIS A 3 -11.78 -8.71 -3.62
C HIS A 3 -11.74 -7.85 -2.35
N GLU A 4 -12.87 -7.75 -1.64
CA GLU A 4 -13.02 -6.98 -0.39
C GLU A 4 -11.97 -7.35 0.69
N ALA A 5 -11.58 -8.62 0.73
CA ALA A 5 -10.55 -9.11 1.65
C ALA A 5 -9.18 -8.40 1.53
N PHE A 6 -8.91 -7.68 0.43
CA PHE A 6 -7.63 -7.02 0.17
C PHE A 6 -7.62 -5.50 0.41
N THR A 7 -8.61 -4.97 1.13
CA THR A 7 -8.69 -3.54 1.48
C THR A 7 -7.43 -3.01 2.15
N ALA A 8 -6.90 -3.73 3.14
CA ALA A 8 -5.67 -3.34 3.83
C ALA A 8 -4.43 -3.35 2.91
N MET A 9 -4.39 -4.24 1.92
CA MET A 9 -3.33 -4.29 0.91
C MET A 9 -3.42 -3.09 -0.03
N ARG A 10 -4.64 -2.73 -0.51
CA ARG A 10 -4.86 -1.53 -1.33
C ARG A 10 -4.46 -0.26 -0.59
N ALA A 11 -4.90 -0.10 0.66
CA ALA A 11 -4.57 1.06 1.49
C ALA A 11 -3.06 1.21 1.76
N ARG A 12 -2.32 0.11 1.88
CA ARG A 12 -0.84 0.13 2.00
C ARG A 12 -0.19 0.44 0.66
N GLY A 13 -0.67 -0.19 -0.42
CA GLY A 13 -0.15 0.02 -1.77
C GLY A 13 -0.20 1.50 -2.16
N THR A 14 -1.34 2.17 -2.00
CA THR A 14 -1.50 3.58 -2.36
C THR A 14 -0.60 4.55 -1.59
N LYS A 15 -0.09 4.17 -0.41
CA LYS A 15 0.85 5.01 0.35
C LYS A 15 2.28 4.97 -0.18
N VAL A 16 2.61 4.00 -1.00
CA VAL A 16 3.98 3.77 -1.49
C VAL A 16 4.09 3.85 -3.01
N THR A 17 2.97 4.05 -3.71
CA THR A 17 2.91 4.23 -5.16
C THR A 17 2.90 5.70 -5.54
N ASP A 18 3.47 6.02 -6.68
CA ASP A 18 3.51 7.37 -7.23
C ASP A 18 2.38 7.61 -8.25
N VAL A 19 1.90 6.56 -8.92
CA VAL A 19 0.76 6.60 -9.85
C VAL A 19 -0.13 5.40 -9.61
N ALA A 20 -1.45 5.60 -9.55
CA ALA A 20 -2.43 4.53 -9.41
C ALA A 20 -3.14 4.25 -10.72
N VAL A 21 -3.08 3.01 -11.19
CA VAL A 21 -3.87 2.55 -12.35
C VAL A 21 -5.14 1.89 -11.88
N LEU A 22 -6.27 2.57 -12.09
CA LEU A 22 -7.60 2.05 -11.75
C LEU A 22 -8.17 1.27 -12.93
N VAL A 23 -8.32 -0.04 -12.77
CA VAL A 23 -8.87 -0.90 -13.81
C VAL A 23 -10.36 -1.09 -13.59
N VAL A 24 -11.18 -0.67 -14.55
CA VAL A 24 -12.64 -0.81 -14.54
C VAL A 24 -13.09 -1.60 -15.76
N ALA A 25 -13.96 -2.57 -15.56
CA ALA A 25 -14.46 -3.37 -16.68
C ALA A 25 -15.60 -2.63 -17.42
N ALA A 26 -15.51 -2.55 -18.76
CA ALA A 26 -16.48 -1.87 -19.61
C ALA A 26 -17.87 -2.54 -19.64
N ASP A 27 -17.93 -3.83 -19.29
CA ASP A 27 -19.16 -4.61 -19.19
C ASP A 27 -19.85 -4.47 -17.81
N ASP A 28 -19.08 -4.29 -16.75
CA ASP A 28 -19.55 -4.29 -15.36
C ASP A 28 -19.77 -2.87 -14.77
N GLY A 29 -19.00 -1.87 -15.21
CA GLY A 29 -19.03 -0.51 -14.66
C GLY A 29 -18.35 -0.38 -13.29
N CYS A 30 -18.70 0.67 -12.55
CA CYS A 30 -18.14 0.96 -11.24
C CYS A 30 -18.72 0.07 -10.15
N ARG A 31 -17.89 -0.78 -9.56
CA ARG A 31 -18.23 -1.65 -8.43
C ARG A 31 -17.86 -0.99 -7.08
N PRO A 32 -18.40 -1.46 -5.94
CA PRO A 32 -18.04 -0.93 -4.62
C PRO A 32 -16.52 -0.90 -4.36
N GLN A 33 -15.79 -1.92 -4.82
CA GLN A 33 -14.33 -2.00 -4.72
C GLN A 33 -13.63 -0.92 -5.56
N THR A 34 -14.23 -0.50 -6.68
CA THR A 34 -13.74 0.62 -7.49
C THR A 34 -13.82 1.93 -6.71
N ILE A 35 -14.96 2.17 -6.06
CA ILE A 35 -15.19 3.37 -5.24
C ILE A 35 -14.21 3.41 -4.05
N GLU A 36 -13.99 2.27 -3.42
CA GLU A 36 -13.01 2.13 -2.35
C GLU A 36 -11.59 2.45 -2.82
N ALA A 37 -11.18 1.90 -3.98
CA ALA A 37 -9.86 2.17 -4.57
C ALA A 37 -9.67 3.66 -4.91
N ILE A 38 -10.69 4.32 -5.45
CA ILE A 38 -10.70 5.77 -5.69
C ILE A 38 -10.49 6.54 -4.37
N SER A 39 -11.21 6.15 -3.32
CA SER A 39 -11.09 6.79 -2.01
C SER A 39 -9.68 6.67 -1.42
N HIS A 40 -9.06 5.50 -1.56
CA HIS A 40 -7.68 5.27 -1.10
C HIS A 40 -6.66 6.09 -1.90
N ALA A 41 -6.77 6.13 -3.24
CA ALA A 41 -5.87 6.91 -4.09
C ALA A 41 -5.97 8.41 -3.78
N ARG A 42 -7.19 8.93 -3.60
CA ARG A 42 -7.41 10.32 -3.20
C ARG A 42 -6.87 10.65 -1.81
N ALA A 43 -7.11 9.77 -0.84
CA ALA A 43 -6.58 9.94 0.52
C ALA A 43 -5.04 9.98 0.54
N ALA A 44 -4.40 9.24 -0.35
CA ALA A 44 -2.95 9.23 -0.53
C ALA A 44 -2.46 10.37 -1.46
N LYS A 45 -3.36 11.11 -2.12
CA LYS A 45 -3.06 12.17 -3.11
C LYS A 45 -2.23 11.64 -4.29
N VAL A 46 -2.49 10.43 -4.71
CA VAL A 46 -1.81 9.78 -5.84
C VAL A 46 -2.60 10.04 -7.11
N PRO A 47 -1.99 10.49 -8.21
CA PRO A 47 -2.64 10.67 -9.50
C PRO A 47 -3.20 9.34 -10.00
N ILE A 48 -4.38 9.41 -10.64
CA ILE A 48 -5.13 8.24 -11.10
C ILE A 48 -5.14 8.22 -12.62
N VAL A 49 -4.72 7.09 -13.19
CA VAL A 49 -4.95 6.75 -14.60
C VAL A 49 -6.00 5.65 -14.65
N VAL A 50 -7.02 5.79 -15.49
CA VAL A 50 -8.10 4.80 -15.60
C VAL A 50 -7.90 3.93 -16.84
N ALA A 51 -7.85 2.61 -16.66
CA ALA A 51 -7.88 1.62 -17.71
C ALA A 51 -9.27 1.00 -17.80
N ILE A 52 -10.06 1.36 -18.83
CA ILE A 52 -11.39 0.79 -19.06
C ILE A 52 -11.18 -0.51 -19.85
N ASN A 53 -11.16 -1.63 -19.14
CA ASN A 53 -10.82 -2.94 -19.70
C ASN A 53 -12.03 -3.70 -20.24
N LYS A 54 -11.76 -4.77 -20.99
CA LYS A 54 -12.76 -5.68 -21.61
C LYS A 54 -13.61 -5.00 -22.70
N ILE A 55 -13.05 -4.06 -23.45
CA ILE A 55 -13.78 -3.42 -24.57
C ILE A 55 -14.11 -4.37 -25.72
N ASP A 56 -13.52 -5.56 -25.71
CA ASP A 56 -13.76 -6.64 -26.67
C ASP A 56 -15.01 -7.46 -26.41
N LYS A 57 -15.65 -7.28 -25.24
CA LYS A 57 -16.86 -8.00 -24.88
C LYS A 57 -18.10 -7.39 -25.51
N GLU A 58 -19.07 -8.24 -25.80
CA GLU A 58 -20.41 -7.82 -26.20
C GLU A 58 -21.10 -7.08 -25.06
N GLY A 59 -21.68 -5.90 -25.34
CA GLY A 59 -22.29 -5.02 -24.33
C GLY A 59 -21.27 -4.12 -23.58
N ALA A 60 -19.99 -4.15 -23.93
CA ALA A 60 -19.01 -3.21 -23.38
C ALA A 60 -19.35 -1.77 -23.78
N SER A 61 -19.44 -0.88 -22.80
CA SER A 61 -19.70 0.55 -23.02
C SER A 61 -18.71 1.43 -22.25
N PRO A 62 -17.58 1.80 -22.86
CA PRO A 62 -16.61 2.71 -22.24
C PRO A 62 -17.22 4.05 -21.84
N GLU A 63 -18.13 4.59 -22.63
CA GLU A 63 -18.77 5.89 -22.36
C GLU A 63 -19.64 5.85 -21.10
N ARG A 64 -20.36 4.74 -20.86
CA ARG A 64 -21.12 4.53 -19.62
C ARG A 64 -20.18 4.54 -18.40
N VAL A 65 -19.03 3.87 -18.51
CA VAL A 65 -18.04 3.84 -17.42
C VAL A 65 -17.47 5.22 -17.15
N LYS A 66 -17.17 6.01 -18.19
CA LYS A 66 -16.72 7.41 -18.03
C LYS A 66 -17.78 8.23 -17.31
N GLN A 67 -19.07 8.05 -17.63
CA GLN A 67 -20.17 8.75 -16.96
C GLN A 67 -20.26 8.36 -15.48
N GLU A 68 -20.25 7.05 -15.17
CA GLU A 68 -20.27 6.55 -13.79
C GLU A 68 -19.09 7.07 -12.95
N LEU A 69 -17.89 7.19 -13.56
CA LEU A 69 -16.70 7.73 -12.92
C LEU A 69 -16.80 9.26 -12.70
N SER A 70 -17.39 9.98 -13.66
CA SER A 70 -17.66 11.41 -13.55
C SER A 70 -18.58 11.74 -12.36
N GLU A 71 -19.56 10.89 -12.07
CA GLU A 71 -20.41 10.99 -10.86
C GLU A 71 -19.61 10.82 -9.55
N LYS A 72 -18.39 10.32 -9.63
CA LYS A 72 -17.44 10.17 -8.51
C LYS A 72 -16.32 11.21 -8.58
N ASP A 73 -16.52 12.32 -9.29
CA ASP A 73 -15.56 13.39 -9.51
C ASP A 73 -14.27 12.93 -10.22
N LEU A 74 -14.29 11.86 -11.00
CA LEU A 74 -13.23 11.47 -11.92
C LEU A 74 -13.68 11.83 -13.34
N ILE A 75 -13.40 13.06 -13.75
CA ILE A 75 -13.82 13.59 -15.05
C ILE A 75 -12.73 13.28 -16.07
N ALA A 76 -13.10 12.66 -17.18
CA ALA A 76 -12.17 12.32 -18.26
C ALA A 76 -11.58 13.59 -18.90
N GLU A 77 -10.33 13.52 -19.34
CA GLU A 77 -9.65 14.60 -20.07
C GLU A 77 -10.43 15.01 -21.32
N ASP A 78 -11.00 14.06 -22.07
CA ASP A 78 -11.86 14.29 -23.23
C ASP A 78 -13.09 15.16 -22.91
N TRP A 79 -13.52 15.21 -21.65
CA TRP A 79 -14.66 15.99 -21.14
C TRP A 79 -14.26 17.25 -20.39
N GLY A 80 -12.98 17.63 -20.51
CA GLY A 80 -12.41 18.82 -19.85
C GLY A 80 -11.99 18.60 -18.40
N GLY A 81 -11.84 17.35 -17.96
CA GLY A 81 -11.26 16.98 -16.68
C GLY A 81 -9.74 16.81 -16.74
N ASP A 82 -9.19 16.19 -15.71
CA ASP A 82 -7.76 15.96 -15.50
C ASP A 82 -7.39 14.45 -15.45
N ILE A 83 -8.37 13.57 -15.62
CA ILE A 83 -8.16 12.12 -15.49
C ILE A 83 -8.00 11.48 -16.88
N VAL A 84 -6.82 10.88 -17.08
CA VAL A 84 -6.55 10.08 -18.27
C VAL A 84 -7.31 8.75 -18.22
N MET A 85 -8.17 8.51 -19.21
CA MET A 85 -8.97 7.29 -19.33
C MET A 85 -8.66 6.59 -20.65
N VAL A 86 -8.14 5.35 -20.58
CA VAL A 86 -7.75 4.57 -21.76
C VAL A 86 -8.61 3.33 -21.89
N PRO A 87 -9.43 3.21 -22.96
CA PRO A 87 -10.14 1.97 -23.27
C PRO A 87 -9.14 0.90 -23.76
N VAL A 88 -9.13 -0.27 -23.10
CA VAL A 88 -8.17 -1.35 -23.38
C VAL A 88 -8.84 -2.72 -23.46
N SER A 89 -8.22 -3.67 -24.15
CA SER A 89 -8.50 -5.09 -24.01
C SER A 89 -7.22 -5.82 -23.64
N ALA A 90 -7.12 -6.28 -22.40
CA ALA A 90 -5.97 -7.04 -21.93
C ALA A 90 -5.84 -8.38 -22.68
N ILE A 91 -6.97 -9.06 -22.99
CA ILE A 91 -6.97 -10.35 -23.70
C ILE A 91 -6.48 -10.18 -25.13
N LYS A 92 -6.99 -9.17 -25.84
CA LYS A 92 -6.59 -8.87 -27.24
C LYS A 92 -5.31 -8.03 -27.34
N LYS A 93 -4.73 -7.61 -26.22
CA LYS A 93 -3.58 -6.69 -26.15
C LYS A 93 -3.82 -5.37 -26.89
N GLN A 94 -5.07 -4.93 -26.96
CA GLN A 94 -5.46 -3.70 -27.65
C GLN A 94 -5.26 -2.49 -26.73
N ASN A 95 -4.61 -1.43 -27.26
CA ASN A 95 -4.33 -0.16 -26.57
C ASN A 95 -3.49 -0.28 -25.26
N ILE A 96 -2.78 -1.39 -25.05
CA ILE A 96 -1.91 -1.54 -23.89
C ILE A 96 -0.71 -0.58 -23.99
N ASP A 97 -0.12 -0.47 -25.19
CA ASP A 97 0.99 0.47 -25.42
C ASP A 97 0.57 1.91 -25.12
N LYS A 98 -0.63 2.32 -25.57
CA LYS A 98 -1.19 3.63 -25.25
C LYS A 98 -1.39 3.84 -23.75
N LEU A 99 -1.83 2.83 -23.01
CA LEU A 99 -1.94 2.90 -21.55
C LEU A 99 -0.57 3.11 -20.90
N LEU A 100 0.45 2.40 -21.35
CA LEU A 100 1.82 2.56 -20.85
C LEU A 100 2.39 3.95 -21.16
N GLU A 101 2.16 4.46 -22.35
CA GLU A 101 2.53 5.84 -22.74
C GLU A 101 1.86 6.88 -21.81
N MET A 102 0.58 6.69 -21.49
CA MET A 102 -0.13 7.63 -20.61
C MET A 102 0.38 7.54 -19.15
N ILE A 103 0.73 6.35 -18.66
CA ILE A 103 1.35 6.20 -17.33
C ILE A 103 2.70 6.94 -17.29
N LEU A 104 3.52 6.79 -18.33
CA LEU A 104 4.80 7.51 -18.42
C LEU A 104 4.60 9.02 -18.46
N LEU A 105 3.64 9.50 -19.27
CA LEU A 105 3.33 10.92 -19.35
C LEU A 105 2.89 11.50 -17.99
N VAL A 106 2.01 10.82 -17.27
CA VAL A 106 1.59 11.24 -15.92
C VAL A 106 2.79 11.24 -14.96
N SER A 107 3.66 10.25 -15.05
CA SER A 107 4.88 10.19 -14.23
C SER A 107 5.85 11.33 -14.51
N GLU A 108 5.97 11.76 -15.76
CA GLU A 108 6.78 12.93 -16.16
C GLU A 108 6.21 14.24 -15.65
N VAL A 109 4.88 14.40 -15.69
CA VAL A 109 4.18 15.59 -15.18
C VAL A 109 4.36 15.73 -13.66
N GLU A 110 4.34 14.61 -12.93
CA GLU A 110 4.55 14.58 -11.47
C GLU A 110 6.01 14.85 -11.05
N ASP A 111 6.96 14.90 -12.00
CA ASP A 111 8.40 15.15 -11.76
C ASP A 111 8.98 14.31 -10.61
N LEU A 112 8.76 12.99 -10.68
CA LEU A 112 9.16 12.05 -9.64
C LEU A 112 10.69 12.00 -9.50
N GLN A 113 11.19 12.42 -8.33
CA GLN A 113 12.63 12.52 -8.08
C GLN A 113 13.05 11.69 -6.88
N ALA A 114 14.24 11.09 -6.97
CA ALA A 114 14.89 10.42 -5.84
C ALA A 114 16.40 10.65 -5.88
N ASN A 115 17.02 10.74 -4.70
CA ASN A 115 18.47 10.87 -4.60
C ASN A 115 19.09 9.51 -4.24
N PRO A 116 19.85 8.87 -5.14
CA PRO A 116 20.51 7.59 -4.86
C PRO A 116 21.70 7.72 -3.88
N ASP A 117 22.33 8.91 -3.79
CA ASP A 117 23.57 9.14 -3.05
C ASP A 117 23.35 9.44 -1.55
N ARG A 118 22.40 8.78 -0.91
CA ARG A 118 22.13 8.90 0.52
C ARG A 118 21.84 7.54 1.16
N ALA A 119 21.77 7.50 2.49
CA ALA A 119 21.30 6.34 3.23
C ALA A 119 19.89 5.96 2.78
N ALA A 120 19.65 4.67 2.58
CA ALA A 120 18.38 4.19 2.07
C ALA A 120 17.23 4.45 3.05
N LYS A 121 16.11 4.89 2.49
CA LYS A 121 14.82 5.00 3.15
C LYS A 121 13.74 4.40 2.24
N GLY A 122 12.75 3.76 2.84
CA GLY A 122 11.64 3.17 2.08
C GLY A 122 10.63 2.50 2.99
N THR A 123 9.86 1.59 2.41
CA THR A 123 8.73 0.94 3.10
C THR A 123 8.83 -0.57 3.01
N VAL A 124 8.41 -1.26 4.07
CA VAL A 124 8.24 -2.71 4.10
C VAL A 124 6.94 -3.07 3.38
N ILE A 125 7.03 -3.74 2.23
CA ILE A 125 5.85 -4.17 1.46
C ILE A 125 5.18 -5.36 2.11
N GLU A 126 5.98 -6.38 2.41
CA GLU A 126 5.55 -7.59 3.10
C GLU A 126 6.69 -8.15 3.95
N ALA A 127 6.35 -8.96 4.94
CA ALA A 127 7.32 -9.65 5.74
C ALA A 127 6.74 -10.97 6.28
N HIS A 128 7.58 -11.98 6.37
CA HIS A 128 7.19 -13.29 6.88
C HIS A 128 8.37 -14.00 7.56
N LEU A 129 8.06 -15.03 8.29
CA LEU A 129 9.07 -15.91 8.87
C LEU A 129 9.28 -17.11 7.94
N ASP A 130 10.43 -17.17 7.28
CA ASP A 130 10.85 -18.33 6.52
C ASP A 130 11.53 -19.34 7.44
N LYS A 131 11.21 -20.65 7.27
CA LYS A 131 11.76 -21.72 8.13
C LYS A 131 13.28 -21.92 7.98
N ALA A 132 13.81 -21.61 6.81
CA ALA A 132 15.24 -21.80 6.51
C ALA A 132 16.06 -20.51 6.63
N LYS A 133 15.46 -19.39 6.21
CA LYS A 133 16.13 -18.07 6.13
C LYS A 133 15.92 -17.21 7.38
N GLY A 134 14.93 -17.53 8.22
CA GLY A 134 14.51 -16.71 9.36
C GLY A 134 13.55 -15.58 8.96
N PRO A 135 13.54 -14.43 9.68
CA PRO A 135 12.75 -13.28 9.30
C PRO A 135 13.19 -12.70 7.98
N VAL A 136 12.26 -12.59 7.04
CA VAL A 136 12.45 -12.07 5.67
C VAL A 136 11.47 -10.93 5.45
N ALA A 137 11.92 -9.86 4.79
CA ALA A 137 11.06 -8.75 4.41
C ALA A 137 11.34 -8.29 3.00
N THR A 138 10.29 -8.02 2.23
CA THR A 138 10.39 -7.32 0.95
C THR A 138 10.34 -5.82 1.22
N LEU A 139 11.43 -5.15 0.89
CA LEU A 139 11.61 -3.72 1.05
C LEU A 139 11.48 -3.02 -0.29
N LEU A 140 10.72 -1.94 -0.36
CA LEU A 140 10.73 -1.01 -1.49
C LEU A 140 11.61 0.18 -1.11
N VAL A 141 12.73 0.32 -1.78
CA VAL A 141 13.60 1.49 -1.60
C VAL A 141 12.97 2.67 -2.32
N GLN A 142 12.65 3.74 -1.59
CA GLN A 142 12.06 4.95 -2.16
C GLN A 142 13.09 6.06 -2.37
N ASN A 143 14.12 6.07 -1.54
CA ASN A 143 15.21 7.07 -1.62
C ASN A 143 16.50 6.46 -1.09
N GLY A 144 17.64 6.91 -1.63
CA GLY A 144 18.95 6.38 -1.27
C GLY A 144 19.26 5.03 -1.89
N THR A 145 20.39 4.45 -1.52
CA THR A 145 20.84 3.12 -1.98
C THR A 145 21.04 2.21 -0.78
N LEU A 146 20.30 1.10 -0.74
CA LEU A 146 20.46 0.06 0.27
C LEU A 146 21.58 -0.89 -0.12
N LYS A 147 22.49 -1.17 0.81
CA LYS A 147 23.64 -2.04 0.58
C LYS A 147 23.64 -3.25 1.50
N SER A 148 24.23 -4.33 1.01
CA SER A 148 24.49 -5.49 1.86
C SER A 148 25.48 -5.11 2.98
N GLY A 149 25.12 -5.42 4.23
CA GLY A 149 25.87 -5.00 5.42
C GLY A 149 25.28 -3.82 6.17
N ASP A 150 24.38 -3.06 5.54
CA ASP A 150 23.72 -1.92 6.17
C ASP A 150 22.91 -2.33 7.40
N VAL A 151 22.88 -1.41 8.36
CA VAL A 151 22.03 -1.52 9.55
C VAL A 151 20.84 -0.60 9.39
N LEU A 152 19.65 -1.12 9.58
CA LEU A 152 18.42 -0.36 9.44
C LEU A 152 17.44 -0.61 10.60
N ALA A 153 16.56 0.35 10.81
CA ALA A 153 15.37 0.21 11.64
C ALA A 153 14.14 0.15 10.73
N ALA A 154 13.37 -0.92 10.82
CA ALA A 154 12.08 -1.08 10.15
C ALA A 154 10.97 -1.04 11.20
N GLY A 155 10.25 0.09 11.31
CA GLY A 155 9.36 0.32 12.44
C GLY A 155 10.09 0.15 13.78
N SER A 156 9.66 -0.81 14.59
CA SER A 156 10.26 -1.18 15.87
C SER A 156 11.23 -2.39 15.80
N VAL A 157 11.64 -2.79 14.60
CA VAL A 157 12.49 -3.96 14.37
C VAL A 157 13.86 -3.53 13.84
N LEU A 158 14.92 -4.06 14.45
CA LEU A 158 16.30 -3.88 13.99
C LEU A 158 16.62 -4.89 12.89
N GLY A 159 17.23 -4.43 11.79
CA GLY A 159 17.76 -5.27 10.74
C GLY A 159 19.23 -4.98 10.47
N LYS A 160 20.04 -6.04 10.27
CA LYS A 160 21.36 -5.95 9.67
C LYS A 160 21.35 -6.79 8.40
N ILE A 161 21.40 -6.13 7.26
CA ILE A 161 21.22 -6.77 5.95
C ILE A 161 22.36 -7.76 5.69
N ARG A 162 22.04 -9.06 5.72
CA ARG A 162 22.99 -10.14 5.43
C ARG A 162 23.05 -10.47 3.95
N ALA A 163 21.91 -10.42 3.29
CA ALA A 163 21.76 -10.67 1.87
C ALA A 163 20.51 -9.98 1.35
N MET A 164 20.54 -9.61 0.08
CA MET A 164 19.42 -9.09 -0.68
C MET A 164 19.23 -9.93 -1.93
N VAL A 165 17.99 -10.15 -2.31
CA VAL A 165 17.59 -10.95 -3.47
C VAL A 165 16.61 -10.12 -4.30
N ASP A 166 16.80 -10.10 -5.61
CA ASP A 166 15.89 -9.45 -6.55
C ASP A 166 14.64 -10.30 -6.85
N GLU A 167 13.72 -9.79 -7.65
CA GLU A 167 12.51 -10.52 -8.07
C GLU A 167 12.80 -11.77 -8.92
N HIS A 168 14.01 -11.92 -9.44
CA HIS A 168 14.46 -13.09 -10.21
C HIS A 168 15.15 -14.15 -9.36
N GLY A 169 15.31 -13.90 -8.05
CA GLY A 169 16.00 -14.80 -7.13
C GLY A 169 17.53 -14.67 -7.13
N ASN A 170 18.09 -13.65 -7.79
CA ASN A 170 19.52 -13.40 -7.81
C ASN A 170 19.95 -12.58 -6.59
N ARG A 171 21.12 -12.91 -6.04
CA ARG A 171 21.71 -12.10 -4.98
C ARG A 171 22.28 -10.80 -5.56
N ILE A 172 21.87 -9.69 -4.94
CA ILE A 172 22.37 -8.36 -5.28
C ILE A 172 23.08 -7.73 -4.08
N LYS A 173 24.01 -6.80 -4.36
CA LYS A 173 24.79 -6.11 -3.34
C LYS A 173 24.22 -4.74 -2.99
N GLU A 174 23.55 -4.11 -3.95
CA GLU A 174 23.02 -2.76 -3.85
C GLU A 174 21.63 -2.70 -4.49
N ALA A 175 20.74 -1.90 -3.91
CA ALA A 175 19.41 -1.61 -4.44
C ALA A 175 19.16 -0.11 -4.37
N GLY A 176 18.97 0.53 -5.51
CA GLY A 176 18.67 1.95 -5.65
C GLY A 176 17.19 2.28 -5.44
N PRO A 177 16.80 3.55 -5.66
CA PRO A 177 15.42 3.99 -5.59
C PRO A 177 14.49 3.23 -6.55
N SER A 178 13.24 3.05 -6.13
CA SER A 178 12.18 2.31 -6.83
C SER A 178 12.46 0.81 -7.02
N PHE A 179 13.47 0.26 -6.34
CA PHE A 179 13.85 -1.14 -6.46
C PHE A 179 13.28 -1.98 -5.31
N PRO A 180 12.45 -3.00 -5.60
CA PRO A 180 11.98 -3.94 -4.57
C PRO A 180 13.05 -5.00 -4.31
N VAL A 181 13.35 -5.28 -3.05
CA VAL A 181 14.31 -6.33 -2.67
C VAL A 181 13.80 -7.18 -1.53
N GLU A 182 13.99 -8.49 -1.61
CA GLU A 182 13.86 -9.39 -0.48
C GLU A 182 15.13 -9.30 0.38
N ALA A 183 14.98 -8.81 1.61
CA ALA A 183 16.08 -8.59 2.52
C ALA A 183 16.06 -9.58 3.70
N LEU A 184 17.24 -10.08 4.05
CA LEU A 184 17.47 -11.06 5.10
C LEU A 184 18.36 -10.43 6.19
N GLY A 185 18.07 -10.74 7.45
CA GLY A 185 18.90 -10.31 8.57
C GLY A 185 18.19 -9.44 9.60
N PHE A 186 16.87 -9.49 9.64
CA PHE A 186 16.07 -8.85 10.69
C PHE A 186 16.13 -9.65 11.99
N SER A 187 16.03 -8.95 13.13
CA SER A 187 15.93 -9.57 14.45
C SER A 187 14.59 -10.26 14.68
N GLU A 188 13.53 -9.68 14.14
CA GLU A 188 12.15 -10.16 14.18
C GLU A 188 11.47 -9.86 12.84
N VAL A 189 10.26 -10.36 12.62
CA VAL A 189 9.48 -10.04 11.42
C VAL A 189 8.95 -8.62 11.54
N PRO A 190 9.34 -7.66 10.66
CA PRO A 190 8.81 -6.31 10.68
C PRO A 190 7.33 -6.29 10.24
N THR A 191 6.63 -5.20 10.55
CA THR A 191 5.24 -5.04 10.13
C THR A 191 5.17 -4.53 8.69
N ALA A 192 4.36 -5.16 7.86
CA ALA A 192 4.11 -4.67 6.50
C ALA A 192 3.46 -3.29 6.54
N GLY A 193 4.04 -2.34 5.81
CA GLY A 193 3.66 -0.92 5.81
C GLY A 193 4.51 -0.03 6.73
N ASP A 194 5.41 -0.62 7.54
CA ASP A 194 6.37 0.16 8.32
C ASP A 194 7.41 0.84 7.41
N GLU A 195 7.81 2.05 7.76
CA GLU A 195 8.94 2.70 7.13
C GLU A 195 10.25 2.11 7.67
N PHE A 196 11.22 1.93 6.77
CA PHE A 196 12.59 1.61 7.16
C PHE A 196 13.56 2.73 6.81
N GLU A 197 14.62 2.84 7.57
CA GLU A 197 15.70 3.81 7.36
C GLU A 197 17.03 3.20 7.78
N VAL A 198 18.06 3.44 6.96
CA VAL A 198 19.43 2.99 7.21
C VAL A 198 20.16 3.97 8.12
N TYR A 199 20.88 3.43 9.10
CA TYR A 199 21.67 4.20 10.07
C TYR A 199 23.15 3.86 9.98
N PRO A 200 24.04 4.80 10.33
CA PRO A 200 25.50 4.62 10.19
C PRO A 200 26.05 3.54 11.13
N ASP A 201 25.41 3.32 12.26
CA ASP A 201 25.84 2.34 13.25
C ASP A 201 24.67 1.62 13.93
N GLU A 202 24.95 0.43 14.44
CA GLU A 202 23.96 -0.43 15.10
C GLU A 202 23.46 0.17 16.43
N LYS A 203 24.30 0.97 17.11
CA LYS A 203 23.94 1.56 18.40
C LYS A 203 22.86 2.61 18.25
N THR A 204 23.00 3.46 17.22
CA THR A 204 21.99 4.48 16.87
C THR A 204 20.69 3.83 16.42
N ALA A 205 20.75 2.83 15.53
CA ALA A 205 19.57 2.10 15.07
C ALA A 205 18.85 1.42 16.24
N ARG A 206 19.58 0.80 17.16
CA ARG A 206 19.01 0.13 18.34
C ARG A 206 18.33 1.09 19.31
N ALA A 207 18.89 2.28 19.52
CA ALA A 207 18.27 3.32 20.34
C ALA A 207 16.92 3.75 19.76
N ILE A 208 16.89 4.04 18.46
CA ILE A 208 15.66 4.45 17.76
C ILE A 208 14.59 3.34 17.76
N VAL A 209 14.99 2.09 17.53
CA VAL A 209 14.09 0.94 17.62
C VAL A 209 13.51 0.81 19.04
N GLY A 210 14.34 1.02 20.07
CA GLY A 210 13.91 1.01 21.48
C GLY A 210 12.84 2.08 21.77
N ASP A 211 13.10 3.31 21.34
CA ASP A 211 12.16 4.43 21.50
C ASP A 211 10.83 4.14 20.76
N ARG A 212 10.89 3.75 19.49
CA ARG A 212 9.70 3.38 18.69
C ARG A 212 8.92 2.21 19.30
N ALA A 213 9.61 1.20 19.86
CA ALA A 213 8.96 0.07 20.52
C ALA A 213 8.24 0.50 21.82
N THR A 214 8.81 1.45 22.55
CA THR A 214 8.20 2.01 23.76
C THR A 214 6.95 2.80 23.43
N ASP A 215 7.01 3.67 22.42
CA ASP A 215 5.88 4.47 21.95
C ASP A 215 4.75 3.57 21.38
N ALA A 216 5.09 2.54 20.61
CA ALA A 216 4.13 1.59 20.09
C ALA A 216 3.40 0.82 21.22
N ARG A 217 4.12 0.44 22.29
CA ARG A 217 3.53 -0.20 23.48
C ARG A 217 2.63 0.77 24.22
N ALA A 218 3.05 2.02 24.42
CA ALA A 218 2.26 3.06 25.09
C ALA A 218 0.96 3.34 24.32
N THR A 219 1.04 3.48 23.00
CA THR A 219 -0.12 3.69 22.12
C THR A 219 -1.09 2.51 22.16
N LYS A 220 -0.59 1.28 22.10
CA LYS A 220 -1.40 0.07 22.17
C LYS A 220 -2.09 -0.07 23.53
N LEU A 221 -1.40 0.27 24.62
CA LEU A 221 -1.96 0.27 25.97
C LEU A 221 -3.06 1.34 26.11
N ALA A 222 -2.81 2.55 25.59
CA ALA A 222 -3.79 3.64 25.59
C ALA A 222 -5.05 3.27 24.79
N GLN A 223 -4.92 2.64 23.64
CA GLN A 223 -6.05 2.15 22.84
C GLN A 223 -6.82 1.05 23.57
N GLN A 224 -6.13 0.10 24.22
CA GLN A 224 -6.79 -0.93 25.05
C GLN A 224 -7.52 -0.33 26.26
N MET A 225 -6.97 0.71 26.88
CA MET A 225 -7.64 1.40 27.97
C MET A 225 -8.84 2.23 27.47
N ALA A 226 -8.73 2.85 26.29
CA ALA A 226 -9.83 3.60 25.68
C ALA A 226 -10.99 2.66 25.27
N SER A 227 -10.68 1.50 24.70
CA SER A 227 -11.69 0.48 24.35
C SER A 227 -12.34 -0.19 25.58
N ARG A 228 -11.64 -0.22 26.72
CA ARG A 228 -12.21 -0.70 28.00
C ARG A 228 -13.06 0.34 28.74
N ARG A 229 -12.99 1.62 28.37
CA ARG A 229 -13.86 2.67 28.88
C ARG A 229 -15.22 2.68 28.14
N VAL A 230 -15.90 1.55 28.12
CA VAL A 230 -17.36 1.57 28.00
C VAL A 230 -17.85 2.17 29.30
N SER A 231 -18.17 3.46 29.30
CA SER A 231 -18.62 4.12 30.53
C SER A 231 -19.98 3.54 30.92
N LEU A 232 -20.18 3.35 32.21
CA LEU A 232 -21.50 2.94 32.76
C LEU A 232 -22.62 3.81 32.25
N SER A 233 -22.36 5.09 31.92
CA SER A 233 -23.29 6.00 31.29
C SER A 233 -23.67 5.63 29.85
N SER A 234 -22.77 5.09 29.02
CA SER A 234 -23.11 4.63 27.67
C SER A 234 -23.88 3.30 27.69
N LEU A 235 -23.61 2.43 28.67
CA LEU A 235 -24.40 1.22 28.87
C LEU A 235 -25.82 1.58 29.42
N SER A 236 -25.93 2.58 30.27
CA SER A 236 -27.20 3.05 30.78
C SER A 236 -28.07 3.72 29.71
N SER A 237 -27.46 4.48 28.76
CA SER A 237 -28.21 5.06 27.64
C SER A 237 -28.67 3.99 26.64
N GLN A 238 -27.82 3.00 26.31
CA GLN A 238 -28.18 1.87 25.45
C GLN A 238 -29.24 0.96 26.07
N ALA A 239 -29.23 0.80 27.40
CA ALA A 239 -30.28 0.06 28.12
C ALA A 239 -31.61 0.79 28.09
N ASN A 240 -31.59 2.11 28.11
CA ASN A 240 -32.79 2.96 28.04
C ASN A 240 -33.41 3.03 26.64
N ASP A 241 -32.59 2.89 25.60
CA ASP A 241 -33.04 2.91 24.18
C ASP A 241 -33.53 1.54 23.67
N GLY A 242 -33.56 0.51 24.52
CA GLY A 242 -34.13 -0.81 24.20
C GLY A 242 -33.35 -1.64 23.16
N GLU A 243 -32.12 -1.24 22.82
CA GLU A 243 -31.27 -1.91 21.83
C GLU A 243 -30.40 -3.05 22.38
N LEU A 244 -30.58 -3.48 23.62
CA LEU A 244 -29.86 -4.62 24.18
C LEU A 244 -30.35 -5.92 23.57
N LYS A 245 -29.58 -6.49 22.65
CA LYS A 245 -29.75 -7.88 22.18
C LYS A 245 -29.11 -8.84 23.18
N GLU A 246 -29.79 -9.97 23.42
CA GLU A 246 -29.27 -11.02 24.29
C GLU A 246 -27.91 -11.55 23.79
N LEU A 247 -26.90 -11.56 24.67
CA LEU A 247 -25.59 -12.13 24.39
C LEU A 247 -25.58 -13.61 24.84
N ASN A 248 -25.71 -14.53 23.90
CA ASN A 248 -25.59 -15.97 24.17
C ASN A 248 -24.11 -16.34 24.29
N LEU A 249 -23.61 -16.51 25.51
CA LEU A 249 -22.25 -16.95 25.82
C LEU A 249 -22.22 -18.47 25.91
N ILE A 250 -21.51 -19.14 25.02
CA ILE A 250 -21.14 -20.54 25.13
C ILE A 250 -19.78 -20.64 25.81
N LEU A 251 -19.75 -21.02 27.06
CA LEU A 251 -18.52 -21.37 27.78
C LEU A 251 -18.14 -22.82 27.44
N LYS A 252 -16.94 -23.00 26.89
CA LYS A 252 -16.37 -24.29 26.54
C LYS A 252 -15.21 -24.61 27.49
#